data_b0d75188c10e342c11bf464f8fb75ee5
#
_entry.id   b0d75188c10e342c11bf464f8fb75ee5
#
_cell.length_a   1.000
_cell.length_b   1.000
_cell.length_c   1.000
_cell.angle_alpha   90.00
_cell.angle_beta   90.00
_cell.angle_gamma   90.00
#
_symmetry.space_group_name_H-M   'P 1'
#
loop_
_entity.id
_entity.type
_entity.pdbx_description
1 polymer ?
#
loop_
_entity_poly.entity_id
_entity_poly.type
_entity_poly.pdbx_seq_one_letter_code
_entity_poly.pdbx_strand_id
1 'polypeptide(L)'
;MDPEEQVEPRWRIDLEATVAKNVRRLREDRGLSQQQLGSDLALHGFGMHYTTVAQLEVGARPLRLNEVAAIAALFELPIESLWRDGDEMINGQPARAQAADAEQIAADYYTRQRIERLRDK
;
A
#
# COMPACT_ATOMS: atom_id res chain seq x y z
N MET A 1 -4.84 3.38 38.07
CA MET A 1 -4.72 2.98 36.66
C MET A 1 -5.34 4.06 35.81
N ASP A 2 -4.58 4.65 34.94
CA ASP A 2 -5.02 5.78 34.11
C ASP A 2 -6.08 5.29 33.11
N PRO A 3 -7.29 5.88 33.05
CA PRO A 3 -8.32 5.47 32.10
C PRO A 3 -7.86 5.54 30.65
N GLU A 4 -6.90 6.41 30.32
CA GLU A 4 -6.38 6.55 28.97
C GLU A 4 -5.51 5.37 28.54
N GLU A 5 -4.92 4.65 29.47
CA GLU A 5 -4.10 3.47 29.20
C GLU A 5 -4.93 2.20 29.02
N GLN A 6 -6.20 2.21 29.36
CA GLN A 6 -7.03 1.00 29.46
C GLN A 6 -8.00 0.82 28.33
N VAL A 7 -8.33 1.87 27.58
CA VAL A 7 -9.37 1.80 26.57
C VAL A 7 -8.76 2.13 25.20
N GLU A 8 -8.42 1.11 24.47
CA GLU A 8 -8.24 1.30 23.04
C GLU A 8 -9.61 1.49 22.40
N PRO A 9 -9.81 2.58 21.65
CA PRO A 9 -11.05 2.75 20.91
C PRO A 9 -11.27 1.57 19.97
N ARG A 10 -12.47 1.02 19.93
CA ARG A 10 -12.81 -0.11 19.05
C ARG A 10 -12.63 0.22 17.58
N TRP A 11 -12.64 1.51 17.22
CA TRP A 11 -12.45 1.97 15.87
C TRP A 11 -10.97 2.15 15.49
N ARG A 12 -10.05 1.98 16.46
CA ARG A 12 -8.64 2.15 16.18
C ARG A 12 -8.16 1.10 15.18
N ILE A 13 -7.69 1.58 14.06
CA ILE A 13 -7.12 0.75 13.01
C ILE A 13 -5.61 0.92 13.08
N ASP A 14 -4.89 -0.18 13.18
CA ASP A 14 -3.44 -0.15 13.06
C ASP A 14 -3.07 -0.16 11.58
N LEU A 15 -3.10 1.01 10.96
CA LEU A 15 -2.83 1.17 9.54
C LEU A 15 -1.38 0.83 9.19
N GLU A 16 -0.43 1.21 10.05
CA GLU A 16 0.98 0.96 9.77
C GLU A 16 1.31 -0.53 9.74
N ALA A 17 0.79 -1.30 10.67
CA ALA A 17 0.99 -2.75 10.69
C ALA A 17 0.35 -3.42 9.47
N THR A 18 -0.84 -2.99 9.10
CA THR A 18 -1.56 -3.52 7.93
C THR A 18 -0.80 -3.19 6.64
N VAL A 19 -0.34 -1.95 6.48
CA VAL A 19 0.46 -1.56 5.32
C VAL A 19 1.75 -2.36 5.23
N ALA A 20 2.47 -2.51 6.33
CA ALA A 20 3.71 -3.28 6.39
C ALA A 20 3.51 -4.72 5.89
N LYS A 21 2.48 -5.38 6.39
CA LYS A 21 2.11 -6.74 6.00
C LYS A 21 1.74 -6.81 4.51
N ASN A 22 0.96 -5.86 4.03
CA ASN A 22 0.52 -5.83 2.64
C ASN A 22 1.66 -5.54 1.67
N VAL A 23 2.58 -4.64 2.02
CA VAL A 23 3.77 -4.36 1.22
C VAL A 23 4.61 -5.62 1.04
N ARG A 24 4.87 -6.34 2.13
CA ARG A 24 5.61 -7.60 2.07
C ARG A 24 4.90 -8.61 1.16
N ARG A 25 3.61 -8.79 1.32
CA ARG A 25 2.83 -9.72 0.51
C ARG A 25 2.88 -9.36 -0.97
N LEU A 26 2.67 -8.08 -1.31
CA LEU A 26 2.73 -7.61 -2.69
C LEU A 26 4.11 -7.81 -3.31
N ARG A 27 5.15 -7.51 -2.54
CA ARG A 27 6.53 -7.74 -2.96
C ARG A 27 6.79 -9.21 -3.28
N GLU A 28 6.41 -10.09 -2.37
CA GLU A 28 6.59 -11.54 -2.52
C GLU A 28 5.77 -12.09 -3.70
N ASP A 29 4.52 -11.64 -3.85
CA ASP A 29 3.64 -12.04 -4.94
C ASP A 29 4.22 -11.65 -6.31
N ARG A 30 5.00 -10.58 -6.38
CA ARG A 30 5.65 -10.14 -7.61
C ARG A 30 7.06 -10.69 -7.78
N GLY A 31 7.52 -11.52 -6.87
CA GLY A 31 8.84 -12.13 -6.92
C GLY A 31 9.99 -11.14 -6.73
N LEU A 32 9.75 -9.99 -6.09
CA LEU A 32 10.77 -8.99 -5.84
C LEU A 32 11.51 -9.27 -4.54
N SER A 33 12.83 -9.06 -4.56
CA SER A 33 13.61 -8.99 -3.32
C SER A 33 13.40 -7.66 -2.64
N GLN A 34 13.76 -7.57 -1.36
CA GLN A 34 13.75 -6.30 -0.64
C GLN A 34 14.66 -5.26 -1.30
N GLN A 35 15.80 -5.70 -1.82
CA GLN A 35 16.72 -4.84 -2.55
C GLN A 35 16.09 -4.32 -3.84
N GLN A 36 15.41 -5.16 -4.59
CA GLN A 36 14.73 -4.76 -5.83
C GLN A 36 13.60 -3.77 -5.55
N LEU A 37 12.80 -4.02 -4.52
CA LEU A 37 11.74 -3.08 -4.13
C LEU A 37 12.33 -1.71 -3.78
N GLY A 38 13.40 -1.68 -2.99
CA GLY A 38 14.08 -0.43 -2.63
C GLY A 38 14.61 0.32 -3.84
N SER A 39 15.21 -0.38 -4.79
CA SER A 39 15.71 0.20 -6.03
C SER A 39 14.59 0.72 -6.93
N ASP A 40 13.51 -0.04 -7.06
CA ASP A 40 12.37 0.34 -7.88
C ASP A 40 11.65 1.57 -7.32
N LEU A 41 11.59 1.71 -6.01
CA LEU A 41 11.05 2.91 -5.36
C LEU A 41 11.83 4.19 -5.71
N ALA A 42 13.10 4.07 -6.08
CA ALA A 42 13.89 5.21 -6.54
C ALA A 42 13.31 5.84 -7.81
N LEU A 43 12.63 5.06 -8.65
CA LEU A 43 11.94 5.56 -9.84
C LEU A 43 10.77 6.49 -9.49
N HIS A 44 10.24 6.37 -8.28
CA HIS A 44 9.17 7.21 -7.75
C HIS A 44 9.69 8.25 -6.74
N GLY A 45 11.01 8.46 -6.70
CA GLY A 45 11.63 9.45 -5.82
C GLY A 45 11.82 9.02 -4.37
N PHE A 46 11.60 7.74 -4.04
CA PHE A 46 11.68 7.21 -2.68
C PHE A 46 12.54 5.96 -2.56
N GLY A 47 13.71 5.98 -3.20
CA GLY A 47 14.64 4.86 -3.10
C GLY A 47 14.97 4.51 -1.63
N MET A 48 15.02 3.22 -1.33
CA MET A 48 15.31 2.72 0.00
C MET A 48 16.37 1.63 -0.06
N HIS A 49 17.25 1.65 0.94
CA HIS A 49 18.14 0.53 1.17
C HIS A 49 17.34 -0.71 1.60
N TYR A 50 17.81 -1.91 1.28
CA TYR A 50 17.09 -3.13 1.62
C TYR A 50 16.81 -3.29 3.12
N THR A 51 17.69 -2.78 3.98
CA THR A 51 17.47 -2.80 5.43
C THR A 51 16.29 -1.93 5.84
N THR A 52 16.10 -0.80 5.15
CA THR A 52 14.94 0.07 5.37
C THR A 52 13.65 -0.61 4.95
N VAL A 53 13.64 -1.31 3.82
CA VAL A 53 12.51 -2.11 3.37
C VAL A 53 12.19 -3.21 4.39
N ALA A 54 13.23 -3.91 4.88
CA ALA A 54 13.05 -4.95 5.90
C ALA A 54 12.41 -4.40 7.18
N GLN A 55 12.87 -3.25 7.67
CA GLN A 55 12.31 -2.59 8.84
C GLN A 55 10.86 -2.15 8.63
N LEU A 56 10.55 -1.65 7.44
CA LEU A 56 9.21 -1.26 7.08
C LEU A 56 8.26 -2.47 7.10
N GLU A 57 8.67 -3.58 6.53
CA GLU A 57 7.85 -4.79 6.42
C GLU A 57 7.56 -5.46 7.76
N VAL A 58 8.40 -5.29 8.76
CA VAL A 58 8.17 -5.81 10.12
C VAL A 58 7.56 -4.77 11.07
N GLY A 59 7.28 -3.57 10.58
CA GLY A 59 6.70 -2.52 11.40
C GLY A 59 7.68 -1.86 12.39
N ALA A 60 8.99 -2.03 12.19
CA ALA A 60 10.02 -1.45 13.06
C ALA A 60 10.33 0.01 12.73
N ARG A 61 9.78 0.53 11.65
CA ARG A 61 9.99 1.89 11.18
C ARG A 61 8.66 2.55 10.90
N PRO A 62 8.44 3.80 11.36
CA PRO A 62 7.24 4.55 11.00
C PRO A 62 7.14 4.74 9.47
N LEU A 63 5.92 4.65 8.96
CA LEU A 63 5.62 4.88 7.56
C LEU A 63 5.22 6.33 7.34
N ARG A 64 5.82 6.95 6.34
CA ARG A 64 5.42 8.27 5.89
C ARG A 64 4.36 8.13 4.80
N LEU A 65 3.38 9.03 4.80
CA LEU A 65 2.28 8.99 3.84
C LEU A 65 2.78 9.02 2.39
N ASN A 66 3.76 9.86 2.10
CA ASN A 66 4.34 9.93 0.75
C ASN A 66 5.05 8.65 0.33
N GLU A 67 5.66 7.94 1.28
CA GLU A 67 6.27 6.64 1.02
C GLU A 67 5.22 5.59 0.68
N VAL A 68 4.10 5.59 1.40
CA VAL A 68 2.97 4.69 1.14
C VAL A 68 2.39 4.99 -0.25
N ALA A 69 2.24 6.26 -0.60
CA ALA A 69 1.78 6.67 -1.93
C ALA A 69 2.73 6.20 -3.04
N ALA A 70 4.04 6.30 -2.83
CA ALA A 70 5.03 5.82 -3.79
C ALA A 70 4.98 4.30 -3.97
N ILE A 71 4.81 3.56 -2.89
CA ILE A 71 4.66 2.10 -2.94
C ILE A 71 3.40 1.71 -3.71
N ALA A 72 2.27 2.37 -3.43
CA ALA A 72 1.03 2.14 -4.16
C ALA A 72 1.21 2.41 -5.66
N ALA A 73 1.84 3.52 -6.01
CA ALA A 73 2.12 3.88 -7.40
C ALA A 73 3.01 2.83 -8.09
N LEU A 74 4.03 2.32 -7.39
CA LEU A 74 4.91 1.28 -7.93
C LEU A 74 4.14 0.01 -8.27
N PHE A 75 3.24 -0.39 -7.39
CA PHE A 75 2.40 -1.58 -7.60
C PHE A 75 1.16 -1.30 -8.47
N GLU A 76 0.98 -0.07 -8.91
CA GLU A 76 -0.16 0.36 -9.71
C GLU A 76 -1.50 0.11 -9.01
N LEU A 77 -1.53 0.37 -7.71
CA LEU A 77 -2.69 0.17 -6.85
C LEU A 77 -3.20 1.50 -6.29
N PRO A 78 -4.51 1.61 -6.02
CA PRO A 78 -5.00 2.68 -5.18
C PRO A 78 -4.35 2.61 -3.81
N ILE A 79 -4.02 3.76 -3.22
CA ILE A 79 -3.37 3.82 -1.92
C ILE A 79 -4.18 3.08 -0.84
N GLU A 80 -5.49 3.11 -0.92
CA GLU A 80 -6.41 2.44 0.01
C GLU A 80 -6.20 0.94 0.07
N SER A 81 -5.73 0.34 -1.02
CA SER A 81 -5.47 -1.09 -1.07
C SER A 81 -4.37 -1.53 -0.10
N LEU A 82 -3.48 -0.61 0.29
CA LEU A 82 -2.36 -0.93 1.16
C LEU A 82 -2.77 -1.06 2.62
N TRP A 83 -3.83 -0.41 3.05
CA TRP A 83 -4.28 -0.50 4.45
C TRP A 83 -5.52 -1.36 4.66
N ARG A 84 -5.97 -2.07 3.64
CA ARG A 84 -7.04 -3.05 3.78
C ARG A 84 -6.48 -4.43 4.11
N ASP A 85 -7.10 -5.11 5.07
CA ASP A 85 -6.75 -6.50 5.36
C ASP A 85 -7.31 -7.39 4.25
N GLY A 86 -6.46 -8.25 3.67
CA GLY A 86 -6.87 -9.15 2.60
C GLY A 86 -7.88 -10.20 3.01
N ASP A 87 -7.97 -10.50 4.30
CA ASP A 87 -8.90 -11.47 4.85
C ASP A 87 -10.17 -10.84 5.41
N GLU A 88 -10.24 -9.50 5.41
CA GLU A 88 -11.40 -8.76 5.90
C GLU A 88 -12.56 -8.82 4.91
N MET A 89 -13.76 -9.03 5.43
CA MET A 89 -14.98 -8.98 4.65
C MET A 89 -15.51 -7.55 4.62
N ILE A 90 -15.68 -6.99 3.44
CA ILE A 90 -16.24 -5.65 3.23
C ILE A 90 -17.52 -5.81 2.41
N ASN A 91 -18.64 -5.35 2.94
CA ASN A 91 -19.95 -5.44 2.26
C ASN A 91 -20.32 -6.86 1.84
N GLY A 92 -19.96 -7.86 2.65
CA GLY A 92 -20.26 -9.26 2.37
C GLY A 92 -19.33 -9.93 1.34
N GLN A 93 -18.29 -9.24 0.89
CA GLN A 93 -17.30 -9.77 -0.03
C GLN A 93 -15.90 -9.71 0.57
N PRO A 94 -15.01 -10.65 0.23
CA PRO A 94 -13.62 -10.58 0.66
C PRO A 94 -12.97 -9.29 0.20
N ALA A 95 -12.18 -8.65 1.07
CA ALA A 95 -11.45 -7.42 0.73
C ALA A 95 -10.53 -7.61 -0.47
N ARG A 96 -10.00 -8.81 -0.66
CA ARG A 96 -9.16 -9.16 -1.82
C ARG A 96 -9.91 -8.99 -3.14
N ALA A 97 -11.18 -9.37 -3.21
CA ALA A 97 -12.00 -9.18 -4.41
C ALA A 97 -12.26 -7.70 -4.68
N GLN A 98 -12.53 -6.91 -3.63
CA GLN A 98 -12.71 -5.47 -3.75
C GLN A 98 -11.42 -4.75 -4.17
N ALA A 99 -10.28 -5.21 -3.70
CA ALA A 99 -8.99 -4.67 -4.12
C ALA A 99 -8.76 -4.89 -5.63
N ALA A 100 -9.13 -6.06 -6.16
CA ALA A 100 -9.04 -6.34 -7.59
C ALA A 100 -9.93 -5.39 -8.41
N ASP A 101 -11.16 -5.12 -7.94
CA ASP A 101 -12.06 -4.16 -8.58
C ASP A 101 -11.47 -2.74 -8.55
N ALA A 102 -10.88 -2.35 -7.42
CA ALA A 102 -10.23 -1.05 -7.26
C ALA A 102 -9.02 -0.90 -8.18
N GLU A 103 -8.24 -1.96 -8.38
CA GLU A 103 -7.14 -1.98 -9.36
C GLU A 103 -7.65 -1.70 -10.77
N GLN A 104 -8.74 -2.34 -11.17
CA GLN A 104 -9.31 -2.15 -12.49
C GLN A 104 -9.83 -0.72 -12.68
N ILE A 105 -10.49 -0.18 -11.68
CA ILE A 105 -10.97 1.21 -11.69
C ILE A 105 -9.81 2.18 -11.80
N ALA A 106 -8.74 1.97 -11.04
CA ALA A 106 -7.55 2.81 -11.09
C ALA A 106 -6.86 2.72 -12.45
N ALA A 107 -6.71 1.53 -13.01
CA ALA A 107 -6.13 1.32 -14.33
C ALA A 107 -6.94 2.05 -15.41
N ASP A 108 -8.27 1.96 -15.35
CA ASP A 108 -9.15 2.65 -16.28
C ASP A 108 -9.05 4.17 -16.17
N TYR A 109 -8.95 4.68 -14.94
CA TYR A 109 -8.76 6.11 -14.68
C TYR A 109 -7.46 6.62 -15.29
N TYR A 110 -6.34 5.95 -15.04
CA TYR A 110 -5.06 6.37 -15.60
C TYR A 110 -5.01 6.26 -17.12
N THR A 111 -5.65 5.25 -17.70
CA THR A 111 -5.76 5.11 -19.14
C THR A 111 -6.54 6.28 -19.75
N ARG A 112 -7.66 6.68 -19.14
CA ARG A 112 -8.43 7.84 -19.58
C ARG A 112 -7.63 9.14 -19.50
N GLN A 113 -6.90 9.35 -18.40
CA GLN A 113 -6.04 10.52 -18.23
C GLN A 113 -4.98 10.59 -19.32
N ARG A 114 -4.38 9.47 -19.67
CA ARG A 114 -3.39 9.41 -20.74
C ARG A 114 -4.00 9.77 -22.09
N ILE A 115 -5.17 9.26 -22.40
CA ILE A 115 -5.88 9.55 -23.66
C ILE A 115 -6.23 11.04 -23.74
N GLU A 116 -6.73 11.62 -22.66
CA GLU A 116 -7.06 13.06 -22.60
C GLU A 116 -5.84 13.92 -22.83
N ARG A 117 -4.69 13.58 -22.20
CA ARG A 117 -3.44 14.32 -22.41
C ARG A 117 -2.97 14.26 -23.86
N LEU A 118 -3.16 13.13 -24.54
CA LEU A 118 -2.79 12.99 -25.94
C LEU A 118 -3.73 13.76 -26.87
N ARG A 119 -5.00 13.94 -26.49
CA ARG A 119 -5.96 14.75 -27.25
C ARG A 119 -5.67 16.21 -27.22
N ASP A 120 -5.18 16.73 -26.07
CA ASP A 120 -4.94 18.14 -25.84
C ASP A 120 -3.63 18.65 -26.48
N LYS A 121 -2.91 17.79 -27.15
CA LYS A 121 -1.71 18.17 -27.88
C LYS A 121 -2.04 18.41 -29.38
#